data_d6b38ebcc7e39aa9c1070e057884928e
#
_entry.id   d6b38ebcc7e39aa9c1070e057884928e
#
_cell.length_a   1.000
_cell.length_b   1.000
_cell.length_c   1.000
_cell.angle_alpha   90.00
_cell.angle_beta   90.00
_cell.angle_gamma   90.00
#
_symmetry.space_group_name_H-M   'P 1'
#
loop_
_entity.id
_entity.type
_entity.pdbx_description
1 polymer ?
#
loop_
_entity_poly.entity_id
_entity_poly.type
_entity_poly.pdbx_seq_one_letter_code
_entity_poly.pdbx_strand_id
1 'polypeptide(L)'
;MTEQQRAVALVWVGRGVPVIPCSRTDKGALVPGFGRDASPEQLSKFSDPEQVRAWWSGRFKRAHVGLLTGRGTDGRGLVVVDLDMPKGESKPLEGRWSGCHGGTDVLERLAQEAGADWPETYSVLTPSGGMHLYFQQPADGPLIGCATGEGPTAPHIGPMVDVRGIGGYVIAAGSYSTAQGRMYERVSAPELRPQPLPGWLLESLRPSAPPAAPPRPPAPVCLYAPGGRRATREERYAAAALEGAAEDVGQAVEGERNRRLFAAARRLGELHPTAPAVLDETTVREQLLAAALRSGQSEREALRTIRSGWERGLAGHGAGAA
;
A
#
# COMPACT_ATOMS: atom_id res chain seq x y z
N MET A 1 -30.14 -4.92 5.33
CA MET A 1 -28.66 -4.83 5.38
C MET A 1 -27.96 -5.97 4.61
N THR A 2 -28.28 -7.24 4.82
CA THR A 2 -27.58 -8.37 4.16
C THR A 2 -27.81 -8.42 2.63
N GLU A 3 -29.03 -8.23 2.16
CA GLU A 3 -29.34 -8.15 0.72
C GLU A 3 -28.73 -6.92 0.06
N GLN A 4 -28.68 -5.81 0.78
CA GLN A 4 -28.06 -4.58 0.30
C GLN A 4 -26.56 -4.76 0.03
N GLN A 5 -25.79 -5.40 0.94
CA GLN A 5 -24.36 -5.62 0.74
C GLN A 5 -24.10 -6.54 -0.47
N ARG A 6 -24.91 -7.61 -0.62
CA ARG A 6 -24.84 -8.49 -1.80
C ARG A 6 -25.13 -7.73 -3.09
N ALA A 7 -26.17 -6.90 -3.11
CA ALA A 7 -26.50 -6.08 -4.27
C ALA A 7 -25.37 -5.09 -4.63
N VAL A 8 -24.79 -4.41 -3.64
CA VAL A 8 -23.63 -3.52 -3.84
C VAL A 8 -22.46 -4.29 -4.44
N ALA A 9 -22.11 -5.45 -3.89
CA ALA A 9 -21.02 -6.27 -4.39
C ALA A 9 -21.22 -6.67 -5.87
N LEU A 10 -22.42 -7.15 -6.22
CA LEU A 10 -22.75 -7.56 -7.59
C LEU A 10 -22.76 -6.39 -8.57
N VAL A 11 -23.20 -5.20 -8.15
CA VAL A 11 -23.14 -4.00 -8.98
C VAL A 11 -21.69 -3.65 -9.35
N TRP A 12 -20.77 -3.74 -8.40
CA TRP A 12 -19.36 -3.45 -8.67
C TRP A 12 -18.69 -4.53 -9.52
N VAL A 13 -18.98 -5.79 -9.26
CA VAL A 13 -18.53 -6.90 -10.13
C VAL A 13 -19.02 -6.71 -11.57
N GLY A 14 -20.30 -6.34 -11.76
CA GLY A 14 -20.84 -6.02 -13.09
C GLY A 14 -20.18 -4.81 -13.78
N ARG A 15 -19.41 -4.02 -13.03
CA ARG A 15 -18.58 -2.89 -13.55
C ARG A 15 -17.12 -3.28 -13.76
N GLY A 16 -16.78 -4.56 -13.63
CA GLY A 16 -15.40 -5.04 -13.78
C GLY A 16 -14.51 -4.80 -12.55
N VAL A 17 -15.07 -4.38 -11.41
CA VAL A 17 -14.32 -4.14 -10.17
C VAL A 17 -14.40 -5.37 -9.26
N PRO A 18 -13.26 -6.04 -8.98
CA PRO A 18 -13.22 -7.16 -8.05
C PRO A 18 -13.58 -6.73 -6.63
N VAL A 19 -14.28 -7.62 -5.89
CA VAL A 19 -14.75 -7.32 -4.54
C VAL A 19 -14.31 -8.37 -3.53
N ILE A 20 -14.12 -7.94 -2.27
CA ILE A 20 -13.77 -8.82 -1.16
C ILE A 20 -14.67 -8.56 0.06
N PRO A 21 -14.96 -9.59 0.88
CA PRO A 21 -15.58 -9.37 2.16
C PRO A 21 -14.57 -8.79 3.15
N CYS A 22 -14.96 -7.71 3.86
CA CYS A 22 -14.15 -7.05 4.86
C CYS A 22 -14.83 -7.06 6.23
N SER A 23 -14.01 -7.08 7.28
CA SER A 23 -14.45 -7.01 8.68
C SER A 23 -15.18 -5.70 8.97
N ARG A 24 -16.21 -5.80 9.81
CA ARG A 24 -17.00 -4.63 10.24
C ARG A 24 -16.36 -3.84 11.37
N THR A 25 -15.37 -4.40 12.04
CA THR A 25 -14.71 -3.79 13.20
C THR A 25 -13.45 -3.02 12.82
N ASP A 26 -12.57 -3.66 12.05
CA ASP A 26 -11.25 -3.14 11.70
C ASP A 26 -11.06 -2.91 10.20
N LYS A 27 -12.11 -3.15 9.40
CA LYS A 27 -12.11 -3.06 7.92
C LYS A 27 -11.15 -4.04 7.24
N GLY A 28 -10.50 -4.93 7.98
CA GLY A 28 -9.55 -5.92 7.47
C GLY A 28 -10.20 -6.89 6.49
N ALA A 29 -9.46 -7.30 5.45
CA ALA A 29 -9.94 -8.29 4.49
C ALA A 29 -10.11 -9.66 5.15
N LEU A 30 -11.23 -10.33 4.87
CA LEU A 30 -11.56 -11.65 5.43
C LEU A 30 -11.15 -12.81 4.51
N VAL A 31 -10.59 -12.49 3.34
CA VAL A 31 -10.06 -13.46 2.37
C VAL A 31 -8.68 -13.01 1.89
N PRO A 32 -7.74 -13.93 1.66
CA PRO A 32 -6.43 -13.62 1.12
C PRO A 32 -6.40 -13.64 -0.42
N GLY A 33 -5.26 -13.31 -1.02
CA GLY A 33 -4.95 -13.59 -2.43
C GLY A 33 -5.21 -12.43 -3.41
N PHE A 34 -5.35 -11.20 -2.92
CA PHE A 34 -5.58 -10.00 -3.73
C PHE A 34 -4.42 -8.99 -3.69
N GLY A 35 -3.28 -9.36 -3.15
CA GLY A 35 -2.13 -8.44 -3.01
C GLY A 35 -1.61 -7.91 -4.35
N ARG A 36 -0.60 -7.03 -4.28
CA ARG A 36 0.02 -6.40 -5.46
C ARG A 36 0.44 -7.39 -6.55
N ASP A 37 0.87 -8.56 -6.12
CA ASP A 37 1.40 -9.61 -7.00
C ASP A 37 0.35 -10.69 -7.33
N ALA A 38 -0.94 -10.44 -7.04
CA ALA A 38 -2.00 -11.38 -7.37
C ALA A 38 -2.09 -11.61 -8.88
N SER A 39 -2.14 -12.88 -9.30
CA SER A 39 -2.29 -13.22 -10.71
C SER A 39 -3.69 -12.90 -11.23
N PRO A 40 -3.88 -12.76 -12.55
CA PRO A 40 -5.22 -12.58 -13.14
C PRO A 40 -6.21 -13.67 -12.71
N GLU A 41 -5.76 -14.93 -12.59
CA GLU A 41 -6.60 -16.05 -12.15
C GLU A 41 -6.98 -15.93 -10.67
N GLN A 42 -6.09 -15.38 -9.83
CA GLN A 42 -6.42 -15.10 -8.44
C GLN A 42 -7.45 -13.97 -8.35
N LEU A 43 -7.28 -12.91 -9.15
CA LEU A 43 -8.20 -11.78 -9.17
C LEU A 43 -9.57 -12.13 -9.77
N SER A 44 -9.64 -13.06 -10.73
CA SER A 44 -10.90 -13.48 -11.34
C SER A 44 -11.90 -14.04 -10.33
N LYS A 45 -11.43 -14.69 -9.26
CA LYS A 45 -12.29 -15.21 -8.18
C LYS A 45 -13.04 -14.12 -7.43
N PHE A 46 -12.48 -12.91 -7.38
CA PHE A 46 -13.09 -11.75 -6.73
C PHE A 46 -14.07 -11.01 -7.64
N SER A 47 -14.17 -11.42 -8.90
CA SER A 47 -15.08 -10.89 -9.92
C SER A 47 -16.11 -11.92 -10.39
N ASP A 48 -16.06 -13.14 -9.86
CA ASP A 48 -17.04 -14.19 -10.16
C ASP A 48 -18.36 -13.91 -9.42
N PRO A 49 -19.47 -13.63 -10.14
CA PRO A 49 -20.76 -13.34 -9.51
C PRO A 49 -21.30 -14.48 -8.64
N GLU A 50 -21.03 -15.75 -8.97
CA GLU A 50 -21.48 -16.90 -8.19
C GLU A 50 -20.73 -16.97 -6.85
N GLN A 51 -19.42 -16.81 -6.88
CA GLN A 51 -18.60 -16.74 -5.68
C GLN A 51 -19.03 -15.56 -4.79
N VAL A 52 -19.27 -14.40 -5.39
CA VAL A 52 -19.73 -13.20 -4.67
C VAL A 52 -21.10 -13.42 -4.04
N ARG A 53 -22.06 -14.02 -4.77
CA ARG A 53 -23.36 -14.41 -4.20
C ARG A 53 -23.19 -15.36 -3.01
N ALA A 54 -22.36 -16.39 -3.15
CA ALA A 54 -22.10 -17.36 -2.09
C ALA A 54 -21.52 -16.69 -0.83
N TRP A 55 -20.59 -15.76 -0.97
CA TRP A 55 -20.01 -15.04 0.16
C TRP A 55 -21.04 -14.26 0.96
N TRP A 56 -21.85 -13.42 0.31
CA TRP A 56 -22.83 -12.58 1.01
C TRP A 56 -24.18 -13.27 1.28
N SER A 57 -24.42 -14.45 0.75
CA SER A 57 -25.55 -15.32 1.18
C SER A 57 -25.16 -16.25 2.33
N GLY A 58 -23.87 -16.52 2.52
CA GLY A 58 -23.33 -17.49 3.48
C GLY A 58 -22.49 -16.86 4.58
N ARG A 59 -21.22 -17.31 4.65
CA ARG A 59 -20.27 -17.00 5.73
C ARG A 59 -20.07 -15.50 5.97
N PHE A 60 -20.07 -14.70 4.93
CA PHE A 60 -19.79 -13.28 4.99
C PHE A 60 -21.01 -12.37 4.82
N LYS A 61 -22.21 -12.89 5.09
CA LYS A 61 -23.49 -12.16 4.90
C LYS A 61 -23.57 -10.78 5.56
N ARG A 62 -22.77 -10.53 6.58
CA ARG A 62 -22.70 -9.24 7.29
C ARG A 62 -21.43 -8.45 7.00
N ALA A 63 -20.49 -8.98 6.22
CA ALA A 63 -19.23 -8.31 5.92
C ALA A 63 -19.46 -7.01 5.13
N HIS A 64 -18.57 -6.06 5.31
CA HIS A 64 -18.46 -4.93 4.39
C HIS A 64 -18.05 -5.41 2.99
N VAL A 65 -18.42 -4.65 1.99
CA VAL A 65 -17.91 -4.83 0.62
C VAL A 65 -16.64 -4.00 0.48
N GLY A 66 -15.50 -4.66 0.35
CA GLY A 66 -14.25 -4.05 -0.06
C GLY A 66 -14.16 -4.05 -1.59
N LEU A 67 -13.85 -2.93 -2.18
CA LEU A 67 -13.59 -2.79 -3.62
C LEU A 67 -12.08 -2.84 -3.83
N LEU A 68 -11.59 -3.81 -4.59
CA LEU A 68 -10.17 -3.89 -4.91
C LEU A 68 -9.78 -2.73 -5.83
N THR A 69 -8.64 -2.13 -5.52
CA THR A 69 -8.05 -1.08 -6.34
C THR A 69 -6.87 -1.61 -7.14
N GLY A 70 -6.53 -0.97 -8.25
CA GLY A 70 -5.41 -1.32 -9.10
C GLY A 70 -5.82 -2.03 -10.37
N ARG A 71 -6.19 -3.30 -10.33
CA ARG A 71 -6.54 -4.10 -11.51
C ARG A 71 -8.01 -4.48 -11.50
N GLY A 72 -8.70 -4.24 -12.62
CA GLY A 72 -10.02 -4.75 -12.91
C GLY A 72 -9.97 -5.95 -13.85
N THR A 73 -11.13 -6.54 -14.15
CA THR A 73 -11.25 -7.71 -15.04
C THR A 73 -10.93 -7.38 -16.50
N ASP A 74 -11.10 -6.15 -16.90
CA ASP A 74 -10.82 -5.61 -18.25
C ASP A 74 -9.42 -5.01 -18.39
N GLY A 75 -8.55 -5.22 -17.40
CA GLY A 75 -7.22 -4.61 -17.30
C GLY A 75 -7.23 -3.19 -16.76
N ARG A 76 -8.40 -2.54 -16.66
CA ARG A 76 -8.60 -1.23 -16.03
C ARG A 76 -9.16 -1.44 -14.64
N GLY A 77 -8.54 -0.84 -13.66
CA GLY A 77 -9.01 -0.91 -12.29
C GLY A 77 -9.28 0.46 -11.72
N LEU A 78 -9.59 0.48 -10.44
CA LEU A 78 -9.79 1.71 -9.70
C LEU A 78 -8.46 2.22 -9.12
N VAL A 79 -8.36 3.54 -9.07
CA VAL A 79 -7.50 4.24 -8.11
C VAL A 79 -8.40 5.13 -7.27
N VAL A 80 -8.19 5.11 -5.95
CA VAL A 80 -8.99 5.94 -5.04
C VAL A 80 -8.06 6.87 -4.30
N VAL A 81 -8.40 8.15 -4.35
CA VAL A 81 -7.79 9.19 -3.50
C VAL A 81 -8.64 9.24 -2.24
N ASP A 82 -8.02 8.90 -1.12
CA ASP A 82 -8.62 8.81 0.21
C ASP A 82 -8.23 10.04 1.02
N LEU A 83 -9.20 10.92 1.21
CA LEU A 83 -9.06 12.20 1.88
C LEU A 83 -9.45 12.02 3.34
N ASP A 84 -8.46 11.92 4.21
CA ASP A 84 -8.67 11.70 5.64
C ASP A 84 -8.97 13.01 6.39
N MET A 85 -9.67 12.87 7.52
CA MET A 85 -9.80 13.90 8.53
C MET A 85 -8.80 13.67 9.67
N PRO A 86 -8.36 14.74 10.38
CA PRO A 86 -7.51 14.61 11.54
C PRO A 86 -8.10 13.67 12.59
N LYS A 87 -7.25 12.86 13.22
CA LYS A 87 -7.65 11.95 14.30
C LYS A 87 -7.27 12.56 15.66
N GLY A 88 -8.26 12.81 16.50
CA GLY A 88 -8.04 13.39 17.82
C GLY A 88 -7.53 14.84 17.79
N GLU A 89 -6.77 15.23 18.81
CA GLU A 89 -6.08 16.54 18.87
C GLU A 89 -4.81 16.49 18.02
N SER A 90 -4.94 16.67 16.72
CA SER A 90 -3.79 16.80 15.82
C SER A 90 -3.33 18.25 15.76
N LYS A 91 -2.02 18.43 15.64
CA LYS A 91 -1.45 19.77 15.42
C LYS A 91 -1.95 20.36 14.10
N PRO A 92 -2.20 21.68 14.04
CA PRO A 92 -2.47 22.37 12.79
C PRO A 92 -1.39 22.09 11.75
N LEU A 93 -1.79 22.00 10.50
CA LEU A 93 -0.83 21.89 9.41
C LEU A 93 -0.08 23.22 9.24
N GLU A 94 1.22 23.12 8.97
CA GLU A 94 2.12 24.28 8.86
C GLU A 94 2.62 24.48 7.43
N GLY A 95 3.28 25.62 7.19
CA GLY A 95 3.90 25.94 5.91
C GLY A 95 2.90 26.02 4.77
N ARG A 96 3.17 25.32 3.68
CA ARG A 96 2.31 25.24 2.49
C ARG A 96 0.86 24.86 2.82
N TRP A 97 0.67 24.08 3.87
CA TRP A 97 -0.63 23.52 4.25
C TRP A 97 -1.33 24.28 5.37
N SER A 98 -0.79 25.43 5.75
CA SER A 98 -1.43 26.27 6.77
C SER A 98 -2.85 26.65 6.38
N GLY A 99 -3.80 26.46 7.32
CA GLY A 99 -5.22 26.67 7.09
C GLY A 99 -5.99 25.49 6.48
N CYS A 100 -5.30 24.38 6.12
CA CYS A 100 -5.99 23.14 5.76
C CYS A 100 -6.36 22.36 7.03
N HIS A 101 -7.61 21.85 7.08
CA HIS A 101 -8.17 21.13 8.22
C HIS A 101 -8.30 19.61 7.95
N GLY A 102 -8.10 19.16 6.71
CA GLY A 102 -8.21 17.77 6.30
C GLY A 102 -7.71 17.55 4.88
N GLY A 103 -7.76 16.29 4.43
CA GLY A 103 -7.31 15.92 3.09
C GLY A 103 -8.09 16.60 1.97
N THR A 104 -9.36 16.97 2.21
CA THR A 104 -10.18 17.72 1.25
C THR A 104 -9.58 19.10 0.98
N ASP A 105 -9.23 19.87 2.02
CA ASP A 105 -8.64 21.19 1.87
C ASP A 105 -7.26 21.12 1.20
N VAL A 106 -6.51 20.05 1.51
CA VAL A 106 -5.20 19.79 0.87
C VAL A 106 -5.36 19.53 -0.63
N LEU A 107 -6.32 18.69 -1.02
CA LEU A 107 -6.56 18.40 -2.43
C LEU A 107 -7.12 19.62 -3.18
N GLU A 108 -8.00 20.40 -2.55
CA GLU A 108 -8.53 21.63 -3.12
C GLU A 108 -7.41 22.65 -3.39
N ARG A 109 -6.49 22.82 -2.45
CA ARG A 109 -5.31 23.68 -2.64
C ARG A 109 -4.45 23.23 -3.81
N LEU A 110 -4.23 21.93 -3.94
CA LEU A 110 -3.47 21.37 -5.06
C LEU A 110 -4.16 21.61 -6.41
N ALA A 111 -5.48 21.47 -6.47
CA ALA A 111 -6.26 21.78 -7.66
C ALA A 111 -6.13 23.27 -8.02
N GLN A 112 -6.29 24.17 -7.04
CA GLN A 112 -6.11 25.62 -7.22
C GLN A 112 -4.69 25.97 -7.72
N GLU A 113 -3.65 25.39 -7.13
CA GLU A 113 -2.25 25.60 -7.57
C GLU A 113 -2.00 25.08 -8.99
N ALA A 114 -2.72 24.02 -9.40
CA ALA A 114 -2.68 23.49 -10.76
C ALA A 114 -3.56 24.29 -11.75
N GLY A 115 -4.28 25.31 -11.28
CA GLY A 115 -5.26 26.04 -12.09
C GLY A 115 -6.42 25.19 -12.57
N ALA A 116 -6.81 24.18 -11.78
CA ALA A 116 -7.84 23.22 -12.11
C ALA A 116 -9.02 23.30 -11.13
N ASP A 117 -10.18 22.85 -11.60
CA ASP A 117 -11.36 22.70 -10.77
C ASP A 117 -11.28 21.44 -9.90
N TRP A 118 -12.15 21.38 -8.87
CA TRP A 118 -12.36 20.17 -8.09
C TRP A 118 -12.79 19.01 -9.00
N PRO A 119 -12.14 17.82 -8.89
CA PRO A 119 -12.42 16.73 -9.81
C PRO A 119 -13.79 16.11 -9.59
N GLU A 120 -14.68 16.26 -10.56
CA GLU A 120 -15.98 15.61 -10.56
C GLU A 120 -15.84 14.13 -10.90
N THR A 121 -16.00 13.27 -9.90
CA THR A 121 -15.94 11.81 -10.05
C THR A 121 -16.86 11.11 -9.05
N TYR A 122 -17.02 9.80 -9.18
CA TYR A 122 -17.73 9.01 -8.16
C TYR A 122 -17.10 9.25 -6.78
N SER A 123 -17.87 9.77 -5.85
CA SER A 123 -17.39 10.23 -4.54
C SER A 123 -18.21 9.62 -3.40
N VAL A 124 -17.52 9.27 -2.32
CA VAL A 124 -18.11 8.64 -1.12
C VAL A 124 -17.63 9.37 0.12
N LEU A 125 -18.55 9.86 0.92
CA LEU A 125 -18.27 10.36 2.26
C LEU A 125 -17.98 9.18 3.18
N THR A 126 -16.85 9.23 3.90
CA THR A 126 -16.49 8.19 4.86
C THR A 126 -17.14 8.43 6.23
N PRO A 127 -17.35 7.39 7.03
CA PRO A 127 -17.91 7.54 8.39
C PRO A 127 -17.11 8.46 9.31
N SER A 128 -15.82 8.63 9.06
CA SER A 128 -14.93 9.54 9.80
C SER A 128 -15.03 11.02 9.36
N GLY A 129 -15.83 11.31 8.33
CA GLY A 129 -15.98 12.66 7.78
C GLY A 129 -15.04 12.98 6.63
N GLY A 130 -14.13 12.10 6.29
CA GLY A 130 -13.28 12.19 5.09
C GLY A 130 -14.03 11.79 3.81
N MET A 131 -13.32 11.71 2.68
CA MET A 131 -13.93 11.43 1.38
C MET A 131 -13.05 10.51 0.55
N HIS A 132 -13.67 9.57 -0.16
CA HIS A 132 -13.03 8.81 -1.23
C HIS A 132 -13.42 9.39 -2.58
N LEU A 133 -12.45 9.73 -3.41
CA LEU A 133 -12.63 10.07 -4.83
C LEU A 133 -12.16 8.91 -5.68
N TYR A 134 -13.05 8.38 -6.51
CA TYR A 134 -12.79 7.18 -7.30
C TYR A 134 -12.44 7.55 -8.74
N PHE A 135 -11.30 7.09 -9.20
CA PHE A 135 -10.84 7.28 -10.56
C PHE A 135 -10.54 5.95 -11.24
N GLN A 136 -10.43 5.98 -12.56
CA GLN A 136 -9.92 4.87 -13.35
C GLN A 136 -8.38 4.89 -13.29
N GLN A 137 -7.77 3.71 -13.27
CA GLN A 137 -6.34 3.59 -13.53
C GLN A 137 -5.98 4.17 -14.90
N PRO A 138 -4.80 4.77 -15.05
CA PRO A 138 -4.36 5.28 -16.35
C PRO A 138 -4.43 4.20 -17.43
N ALA A 139 -4.91 4.58 -18.62
CA ALA A 139 -4.97 3.67 -19.77
C ALA A 139 -3.57 3.26 -20.24
N ASP A 140 -2.62 4.17 -20.10
CA ASP A 140 -1.24 4.01 -20.56
C ASP A 140 -0.25 4.16 -19.40
N GLY A 141 0.87 3.45 -19.52
CA GLY A 141 1.96 3.50 -18.55
C GLY A 141 1.76 2.59 -17.34
N PRO A 142 2.59 2.75 -16.30
CA PRO A 142 2.53 1.94 -15.10
C PRO A 142 1.27 2.26 -14.30
N LEU A 143 0.65 1.22 -13.74
CA LEU A 143 -0.51 1.37 -12.86
C LEU A 143 -0.10 2.06 -11.55
N ILE A 144 -0.97 2.93 -11.06
CA ILE A 144 -0.79 3.63 -9.80
C ILE A 144 -0.86 2.63 -8.64
N GLY A 145 0.14 2.69 -7.77
CA GLY A 145 0.20 1.91 -6.53
C GLY A 145 -0.52 2.58 -5.36
N CYS A 146 -0.49 1.92 -4.20
CA CYS A 146 -0.87 2.57 -2.95
C CYS A 146 0.24 3.52 -2.51
N ALA A 147 -0.17 4.70 -2.03
CA ALA A 147 0.70 5.65 -1.36
C ALA A 147 -0.02 6.12 -0.09
N THR A 148 0.66 6.13 1.03
CA THR A 148 0.10 6.56 2.31
C THR A 148 1.00 7.60 2.92
N GLY A 149 0.38 8.71 3.33
CA GLY A 149 0.97 9.70 4.20
C GLY A 149 2.33 10.28 3.79
N GLU A 150 3.05 10.73 4.77
CA GLU A 150 4.31 11.44 4.66
C GLU A 150 5.51 10.48 4.64
N GLY A 151 6.31 10.50 3.61
CA GLY A 151 7.56 9.74 3.54
C GLY A 151 8.37 10.05 2.28
N PRO A 152 9.69 10.03 2.34
CA PRO A 152 10.57 10.56 1.27
C PRO A 152 10.59 9.73 -0.03
N THR A 153 9.95 8.58 -0.08
CA THR A 153 10.06 7.62 -1.21
C THR A 153 8.74 7.26 -1.88
N ALA A 154 7.61 7.73 -1.36
CA ALA A 154 6.31 7.50 -1.98
C ALA A 154 5.86 8.77 -2.73
N PRO A 155 5.12 8.65 -3.84
CA PRO A 155 4.50 9.82 -4.41
C PRO A 155 3.53 10.40 -3.38
N HIS A 156 3.83 11.60 -2.89
CA HIS A 156 2.99 12.30 -1.93
C HIS A 156 2.13 13.28 -2.67
N ILE A 157 0.85 13.18 -2.50
CA ILE A 157 -0.05 14.24 -2.89
C ILE A 157 0.01 15.34 -1.81
N GLY A 158 -0.17 14.97 -0.56
CA GLY A 158 -0.11 15.89 0.57
C GLY A 158 -0.54 15.21 1.88
N PRO A 159 -0.45 15.90 3.01
CA PRO A 159 -0.87 15.35 4.31
C PRO A 159 -2.35 14.97 4.26
N MET A 160 -2.72 13.87 4.93
CA MET A 160 -4.09 13.33 4.97
C MET A 160 -4.70 13.00 3.60
N VAL A 161 -3.87 12.84 2.56
CA VAL A 161 -4.28 12.40 1.23
C VAL A 161 -3.58 11.09 0.90
N ASP A 162 -4.28 9.99 1.09
CA ASP A 162 -3.81 8.65 0.78
C ASP A 162 -4.25 8.23 -0.62
N VAL A 163 -3.51 7.32 -1.23
CA VAL A 163 -3.87 6.72 -2.51
C VAL A 163 -3.99 5.22 -2.37
N ARG A 164 -5.12 4.67 -2.78
CA ARG A 164 -5.37 3.25 -2.85
C ARG A 164 -5.32 2.82 -4.32
N GLY A 165 -4.23 2.18 -4.70
CA GLY A 165 -3.96 1.64 -6.03
C GLY A 165 -3.73 0.14 -6.00
N ILE A 166 -2.79 -0.38 -6.80
CA ILE A 166 -2.53 -1.83 -6.89
C ILE A 166 -2.26 -2.44 -5.53
N GLY A 167 -2.99 -3.51 -5.21
CA GLY A 167 -2.88 -4.27 -3.98
C GLY A 167 -3.62 -3.66 -2.80
N GLY A 168 -4.34 -2.55 -3.02
CA GLY A 168 -5.21 -1.91 -2.05
C GLY A 168 -6.69 -2.26 -2.21
N TYR A 169 -7.48 -1.73 -1.31
CA TYR A 169 -8.94 -1.74 -1.39
C TYR A 169 -9.53 -0.60 -0.55
N VAL A 170 -10.78 -0.27 -0.81
CA VAL A 170 -11.58 0.66 -0.03
C VAL A 170 -12.94 0.05 0.31
N ILE A 171 -13.57 0.53 1.37
CA ILE A 171 -14.92 0.09 1.73
C ILE A 171 -15.95 0.81 0.86
N ALA A 172 -16.85 0.05 0.24
CA ALA A 172 -17.88 0.57 -0.65
C ALA A 172 -18.95 1.38 0.09
N ALA A 173 -19.54 2.34 -0.61
CA ALA A 173 -20.77 3.01 -0.16
C ALA A 173 -21.88 2.00 0.15
N GLY A 174 -22.71 2.32 1.15
CA GLY A 174 -23.72 1.41 1.70
C GLY A 174 -23.24 0.51 2.82
N SER A 175 -21.95 0.55 3.18
CA SER A 175 -21.38 -0.13 4.34
C SER A 175 -21.53 0.72 5.61
N TYR A 176 -21.90 0.10 6.73
CA TYR A 176 -22.12 0.79 8.00
C TYR A 176 -20.96 0.54 8.98
N SER A 177 -20.25 1.59 9.35
CA SER A 177 -19.21 1.53 10.37
C SER A 177 -19.83 1.50 11.77
N THR A 178 -19.61 0.40 12.48
CA THR A 178 -20.06 0.30 13.88
C THR A 178 -19.26 1.19 14.83
N ALA A 179 -18.01 1.46 14.51
CA ALA A 179 -17.13 2.29 15.33
C ALA A 179 -17.53 3.78 15.29
N GLN A 180 -17.95 4.27 14.13
CA GLN A 180 -18.38 5.67 13.95
C GLN A 180 -19.90 5.88 13.97
N GLY A 181 -20.70 4.82 13.98
CA GLY A 181 -22.17 4.92 13.94
C GLY A 181 -22.72 5.51 12.64
N ARG A 182 -21.97 5.49 11.54
CA ARG A 182 -22.28 6.13 10.26
C ARG A 182 -22.04 5.20 9.09
N MET A 183 -22.63 5.53 7.96
CA MET A 183 -22.45 4.79 6.70
C MET A 183 -21.34 5.43 5.85
N TYR A 184 -20.74 4.61 4.98
CA TYR A 184 -20.09 5.11 3.78
C TYR A 184 -21.19 5.55 2.83
N GLU A 185 -21.27 6.84 2.55
CA GLU A 185 -22.37 7.43 1.80
C GLU A 185 -21.89 7.96 0.46
N ARG A 186 -22.52 7.52 -0.63
CA ARG A 186 -22.28 8.11 -1.94
C ARG A 186 -22.85 9.52 -1.97
N VAL A 187 -21.99 10.50 -2.32
CA VAL A 187 -22.36 11.93 -2.39
C VAL A 187 -22.34 12.48 -3.82
N SER A 188 -21.75 11.74 -4.77
CA SER A 188 -21.80 12.12 -6.19
C SER A 188 -23.15 11.79 -6.83
N ALA A 189 -23.46 12.45 -7.95
CA ALA A 189 -24.67 12.22 -8.73
C ALA A 189 -24.82 10.72 -9.13
N PRO A 190 -26.07 10.20 -9.18
CA PRO A 190 -26.32 8.76 -9.40
C PRO A 190 -25.73 8.19 -10.70
N GLU A 191 -25.67 8.98 -11.75
CA GLU A 191 -25.13 8.62 -13.06
C GLU A 191 -23.61 8.69 -13.13
N LEU A 192 -22.97 9.45 -12.23
CA LEU A 192 -21.52 9.68 -12.27
C LEU A 192 -20.75 8.39 -11.95
N ARG A 193 -19.81 8.05 -12.78
CA ARG A 193 -18.92 6.88 -12.66
C ARG A 193 -17.51 7.34 -12.30
N PRO A 194 -16.63 6.44 -11.84
CA PRO A 194 -15.22 6.77 -11.74
C PRO A 194 -14.69 7.34 -13.05
N GLN A 195 -14.13 8.54 -13.00
CA GLN A 195 -13.59 9.26 -14.14
C GLN A 195 -12.10 8.97 -14.33
N PRO A 196 -11.50 9.24 -15.48
CA PRO A 196 -10.04 9.25 -15.61
C PRO A 196 -9.40 10.20 -14.60
N LEU A 197 -8.19 9.87 -14.14
CA LEU A 197 -7.41 10.77 -13.29
C LEU A 197 -7.13 12.09 -14.04
N PRO A 198 -7.37 13.25 -13.43
CA PRO A 198 -6.92 14.53 -13.99
C PRO A 198 -5.40 14.53 -14.20
N GLY A 199 -4.93 15.20 -15.26
CA GLY A 199 -3.49 15.21 -15.63
C GLY A 199 -2.60 15.69 -14.49
N TRP A 200 -2.97 16.78 -13.81
CA TRP A 200 -2.22 17.34 -12.68
C TRP A 200 -2.10 16.36 -11.51
N LEU A 201 -3.16 15.58 -11.25
CA LEU A 201 -3.18 14.58 -10.19
C LEU A 201 -2.37 13.35 -10.59
N LEU A 202 -2.47 12.93 -11.84
CA LEU A 202 -1.66 11.83 -12.38
C LEU A 202 -0.16 12.14 -12.32
N GLU A 203 0.24 13.37 -12.64
CA GLU A 203 1.65 13.80 -12.53
C GLU A 203 2.15 13.73 -11.09
N SER A 204 1.34 14.17 -10.12
CA SER A 204 1.67 14.08 -8.69
C SER A 204 1.79 12.63 -8.20
N LEU A 205 1.11 11.69 -8.84
CA LEU A 205 1.13 10.26 -8.50
C LEU A 205 2.21 9.46 -9.25
N ARG A 206 2.83 10.03 -10.26
CA ARG A 206 3.98 9.40 -10.91
C ARG A 206 5.16 9.37 -9.94
N PRO A 207 5.85 8.23 -9.80
CA PRO A 207 7.09 8.23 -9.03
C PRO A 207 8.03 9.28 -9.62
N SER A 208 8.34 10.30 -8.85
CA SER A 208 9.49 11.15 -9.19
C SER A 208 10.69 10.25 -9.37
N ALA A 209 11.48 10.45 -10.43
CA ALA A 209 12.78 9.79 -10.51
C ALA A 209 13.48 10.02 -9.17
N PRO A 210 13.96 8.96 -8.47
CA PRO A 210 14.60 9.15 -7.19
C PRO A 210 15.70 10.19 -7.40
N PRO A 211 15.76 11.22 -6.56
CA PRO A 211 16.90 12.13 -6.58
C PRO A 211 18.15 11.26 -6.52
N ALA A 212 19.12 11.52 -7.40
CA ALA A 212 20.37 10.77 -7.41
C ALA A 212 20.86 10.70 -5.97
N ALA A 213 20.88 9.49 -5.41
CA ALA A 213 21.28 9.31 -4.02
C ALA A 213 22.65 9.97 -3.86
N PRO A 214 22.84 10.85 -2.86
CA PRO A 214 24.15 11.40 -2.59
C PRO A 214 25.12 10.23 -2.48
N PRO A 215 26.37 10.36 -2.99
CA PRO A 215 27.34 9.28 -2.93
C PRO A 215 27.45 8.84 -1.48
N ARG A 216 27.01 7.61 -1.21
CA ARG A 216 27.04 7.03 0.12
C ARG A 216 28.50 6.97 0.54
N PRO A 217 28.88 7.47 1.72
CA PRO A 217 30.22 7.28 2.21
C PRO A 217 30.51 5.76 2.19
N PRO A 218 31.72 5.34 1.80
CA PRO A 218 32.05 3.93 1.74
C PRO A 218 31.83 3.32 3.13
N ALA A 219 30.93 2.32 3.19
CA ALA A 219 30.71 1.55 4.41
C ALA A 219 32.05 0.94 4.88
N PRO A 220 32.28 0.78 6.19
CA PRO A 220 33.47 0.16 6.69
C PRO A 220 33.62 -1.24 6.05
N VAL A 221 34.71 -1.42 5.33
CA VAL A 221 34.93 -2.63 4.53
C VAL A 221 35.37 -3.74 5.48
N CYS A 222 34.52 -4.73 5.70
CA CYS A 222 34.92 -5.97 6.36
C CYS A 222 35.97 -6.67 5.49
N LEU A 223 37.24 -6.60 5.90
CA LEU A 223 38.36 -7.12 5.11
C LEU A 223 38.50 -8.65 5.21
N TYR A 224 37.82 -9.27 6.19
CA TYR A 224 37.91 -10.71 6.46
C TYR A 224 36.51 -11.34 6.50
N ALA A 225 36.39 -12.49 5.85
CA ALA A 225 35.20 -13.35 5.93
C ALA A 225 35.23 -14.20 7.22
N PRO A 226 34.06 -14.78 7.62
CA PRO A 226 34.05 -15.82 8.67
C PRO A 226 35.10 -16.91 8.39
N GLY A 227 35.95 -17.18 9.41
CA GLY A 227 37.06 -18.10 9.27
C GLY A 227 38.43 -17.48 8.95
N GLY A 228 38.56 -16.16 8.97
CA GLY A 228 39.87 -15.45 8.89
C GLY A 228 40.49 -15.34 7.49
N ARG A 229 39.82 -15.83 6.42
CA ARG A 229 40.26 -15.59 5.04
C ARG A 229 39.88 -14.21 4.53
N ARG A 230 40.58 -13.73 3.51
CA ARG A 230 40.22 -12.44 2.89
C ARG A 230 38.84 -12.53 2.22
N ALA A 231 37.93 -11.61 2.56
CA ALA A 231 36.58 -11.56 2.02
C ALA A 231 36.59 -11.29 0.51
N THR A 232 35.74 -11.98 -0.25
CA THR A 232 35.53 -11.72 -1.67
C THR A 232 34.84 -10.36 -1.89
N ARG A 233 34.73 -9.93 -3.12
CA ARG A 233 34.02 -8.68 -3.46
C ARG A 233 32.53 -8.80 -3.13
N GLU A 234 31.93 -9.96 -3.44
CA GLU A 234 30.54 -10.29 -3.18
C GLU A 234 30.24 -10.31 -1.67
N GLU A 235 31.12 -10.93 -0.88
CA GLU A 235 30.97 -10.99 0.57
C GLU A 235 31.07 -9.60 1.21
N ARG A 236 31.98 -8.75 0.75
CA ARG A 236 32.06 -7.35 1.22
C ARG A 236 30.82 -6.55 0.86
N TYR A 237 30.30 -6.73 -0.36
CA TYR A 237 29.07 -6.09 -0.78
C TYR A 237 27.89 -6.55 0.05
N ALA A 238 27.77 -7.84 0.31
CA ALA A 238 26.70 -8.43 1.11
C ALA A 238 26.73 -7.95 2.56
N ALA A 239 27.93 -7.85 3.17
CA ALA A 239 28.10 -7.33 4.52
C ALA A 239 27.66 -5.84 4.60
N ALA A 240 28.11 -5.02 3.65
CA ALA A 240 27.70 -3.63 3.58
C ALA A 240 26.20 -3.44 3.33
N ALA A 241 25.60 -4.34 2.54
CA ALA A 241 24.16 -4.34 2.29
C ALA A 241 23.36 -4.69 3.55
N LEU A 242 23.83 -5.65 4.35
CA LEU A 242 23.21 -6.04 5.62
C LEU A 242 23.29 -4.92 6.65
N GLU A 243 24.45 -4.29 6.81
CA GLU A 243 24.67 -3.18 7.72
C GLU A 243 23.78 -1.97 7.34
N GLY A 244 23.78 -1.57 6.07
CA GLY A 244 22.96 -0.47 5.59
C GLY A 244 21.45 -0.77 5.71
N ALA A 245 21.04 -2.01 5.50
CA ALA A 245 19.65 -2.42 5.68
C ALA A 245 19.22 -2.34 7.16
N ALA A 246 20.09 -2.78 8.08
CA ALA A 246 19.83 -2.69 9.52
C ALA A 246 19.79 -1.24 10.01
N GLU A 247 20.60 -0.36 9.46
CA GLU A 247 20.57 1.07 9.76
C GLU A 247 19.27 1.72 9.26
N ASP A 248 18.89 1.50 7.99
CA ASP A 248 17.66 2.02 7.40
C ASP A 248 16.40 1.57 8.17
N VAL A 249 16.38 0.32 8.65
CA VAL A 249 15.28 -0.21 9.49
C VAL A 249 15.28 0.43 10.87
N GLY A 250 16.46 0.60 11.47
CA GLY A 250 16.58 1.19 12.81
C GLY A 250 16.16 2.66 12.87
N GLN A 251 16.27 3.37 11.77
CA GLN A 251 15.88 4.78 11.63
C GLN A 251 14.43 4.95 11.10
N ALA A 252 13.70 3.84 10.88
CA ALA A 252 12.36 3.90 10.32
C ALA A 252 11.36 4.57 11.29
N VAL A 253 10.62 5.55 10.79
CA VAL A 253 9.56 6.23 11.55
C VAL A 253 8.27 5.42 11.57
N GLU A 254 7.37 5.75 12.48
CA GLU A 254 6.05 5.12 12.54
C GLU A 254 5.31 5.27 11.19
N GLY A 255 4.62 4.21 10.77
CA GLY A 255 3.98 4.13 9.44
C GLY A 255 4.89 3.55 8.34
N GLU A 256 6.23 3.65 8.46
CA GLU A 256 7.17 3.11 7.48
C GLU A 256 7.88 1.83 7.92
N ARG A 257 7.91 1.56 9.22
CA ARG A 257 8.68 0.47 9.85
C ARG A 257 8.50 -0.87 9.14
N ASN A 258 7.27 -1.29 8.96
CA ASN A 258 6.94 -2.58 8.39
C ASN A 258 7.33 -2.69 6.92
N ARG A 259 7.16 -1.62 6.16
CA ARG A 259 7.52 -1.54 4.74
C ARG A 259 9.04 -1.59 4.55
N ARG A 260 9.80 -0.82 5.35
CA ARG A 260 11.27 -0.80 5.28
C ARG A 260 11.85 -2.14 5.70
N LEU A 261 11.33 -2.73 6.77
CA LEU A 261 11.74 -4.03 7.25
C LEU A 261 11.50 -5.13 6.20
N PHE A 262 10.32 -5.15 5.57
CA PHE A 262 10.02 -6.10 4.49
C PHE A 262 10.96 -5.92 3.29
N ALA A 263 11.17 -4.69 2.85
CA ALA A 263 12.05 -4.38 1.71
C ALA A 263 13.51 -4.78 1.99
N ALA A 264 14.00 -4.52 3.22
CA ALA A 264 15.31 -4.93 3.68
C ALA A 264 15.48 -6.46 3.66
N ALA A 265 14.56 -7.18 4.29
CA ALA A 265 14.59 -8.65 4.34
C ALA A 265 14.50 -9.27 2.94
N ARG A 266 13.64 -8.74 2.06
CA ARG A 266 13.53 -9.21 0.68
C ARG A 266 14.81 -9.00 -0.10
N ARG A 267 15.41 -7.81 -0.04
CA ARG A 267 16.66 -7.50 -0.75
C ARG A 267 17.82 -8.40 -0.29
N LEU A 268 17.91 -8.66 1.01
CA LEU A 268 18.95 -9.54 1.56
C LEU A 268 18.71 -11.00 1.14
N GLY A 269 17.46 -11.46 1.05
CA GLY A 269 17.10 -12.76 0.49
C GLY A 269 17.45 -12.89 -0.99
N GLU A 270 17.27 -11.84 -1.79
CA GLU A 270 17.71 -11.79 -3.19
C GLU A 270 19.25 -11.89 -3.33
N LEU A 271 20.00 -11.33 -2.37
CA LEU A 271 21.46 -11.36 -2.35
C LEU A 271 22.06 -12.62 -1.71
N HIS A 272 21.30 -13.37 -0.92
CA HIS A 272 21.76 -14.56 -0.20
C HIS A 272 22.54 -15.56 -1.10
N PRO A 273 22.09 -15.93 -2.32
CA PRO A 273 22.79 -16.89 -3.15
C PRO A 273 24.22 -16.47 -3.55
N THR A 274 24.51 -15.16 -3.54
CA THR A 274 25.83 -14.63 -3.92
C THR A 274 26.84 -14.64 -2.78
N ALA A 275 26.39 -14.64 -1.52
CA ALA A 275 27.23 -14.63 -0.33
C ALA A 275 26.55 -15.33 0.86
N PRO A 276 26.23 -16.64 0.76
CA PRO A 276 25.43 -17.34 1.77
C PRO A 276 26.10 -17.43 3.13
N ALA A 277 27.41 -17.35 3.20
CA ALA A 277 28.15 -17.36 4.46
C ALA A 277 28.06 -16.04 5.24
N VAL A 278 27.71 -14.94 4.58
CA VAL A 278 27.56 -13.60 5.18
C VAL A 278 26.09 -13.28 5.45
N LEU A 279 25.22 -13.71 4.54
CA LEU A 279 23.78 -13.47 4.59
C LEU A 279 23.01 -14.74 4.98
N ASP A 280 23.50 -15.51 5.95
CA ASP A 280 22.70 -16.64 6.46
C ASP A 280 21.43 -16.13 7.15
N GLU A 281 20.35 -16.94 7.09
CA GLU A 281 19.03 -16.55 7.56
C GLU A 281 19.04 -16.11 9.04
N THR A 282 19.85 -16.75 9.88
CA THR A 282 19.93 -16.44 11.31
C THR A 282 20.54 -15.07 11.52
N THR A 283 21.69 -14.79 10.89
CA THR A 283 22.37 -13.50 10.96
C THR A 283 21.48 -12.36 10.46
N VAL A 284 20.85 -12.54 9.31
CA VAL A 284 19.93 -11.54 8.73
C VAL A 284 18.75 -11.28 9.66
N ARG A 285 18.13 -12.34 10.18
CA ARG A 285 17.00 -12.24 11.11
C ARG A 285 17.38 -11.51 12.39
N GLU A 286 18.50 -11.84 13.00
CA GLU A 286 18.94 -11.23 14.25
C GLU A 286 19.24 -9.74 14.09
N GLN A 287 19.96 -9.37 13.04
CA GLN A 287 20.31 -7.97 12.80
C GLN A 287 19.09 -7.10 12.44
N LEU A 288 18.21 -7.61 11.58
CA LEU A 288 16.99 -6.90 11.22
C LEU A 288 16.01 -6.81 12.39
N LEU A 289 15.90 -7.88 13.21
CA LEU A 289 15.07 -7.85 14.41
C LEU A 289 15.56 -6.82 15.42
N ALA A 290 16.87 -6.80 15.71
CA ALA A 290 17.44 -5.81 16.60
C ALA A 290 17.20 -4.37 16.09
N ALA A 291 17.31 -4.15 14.79
CA ALA A 291 17.02 -2.86 14.17
C ALA A 291 15.52 -2.48 14.27
N ALA A 292 14.61 -3.42 14.01
CA ALA A 292 13.17 -3.21 14.11
C ALA A 292 12.72 -2.88 15.55
N LEU A 293 13.29 -3.57 16.54
CA LEU A 293 13.04 -3.27 17.95
C LEU A 293 13.51 -1.86 18.34
N ARG A 294 14.67 -1.42 17.84
CA ARG A 294 15.16 -0.04 18.06
C ARG A 294 14.23 1.02 17.45
N SER A 295 13.62 0.74 16.30
CA SER A 295 12.63 1.64 15.71
C SER A 295 11.27 1.62 16.41
N GLY A 296 11.07 0.76 17.44
CA GLY A 296 9.82 0.65 18.21
C GLY A 296 8.78 -0.29 17.61
N GLN A 297 9.18 -1.25 16.76
CA GLN A 297 8.30 -2.30 16.25
C GLN A 297 8.20 -3.45 17.26
N SER A 298 7.05 -4.14 17.32
CA SER A 298 6.91 -5.31 18.18
C SER A 298 7.67 -6.50 17.63
N GLU A 299 8.27 -7.32 18.50
CA GLU A 299 9.05 -8.50 18.10
C GLU A 299 8.23 -9.47 17.23
N ARG A 300 6.99 -9.74 17.62
CA ARG A 300 6.10 -10.66 16.90
C ARG A 300 5.78 -10.19 15.49
N GLU A 301 5.59 -8.89 15.30
CA GLU A 301 5.33 -8.30 13.99
C GLU A 301 6.60 -8.28 13.14
N ALA A 302 7.73 -7.86 13.72
CA ALA A 302 9.01 -7.82 13.05
C ALA A 302 9.43 -9.21 12.53
N LEU A 303 9.33 -10.26 13.34
CA LEU A 303 9.66 -11.62 12.93
C LEU A 303 8.82 -12.13 11.77
N ARG A 304 7.51 -11.82 11.75
CA ARG A 304 6.63 -12.19 10.62
C ARG A 304 7.03 -11.46 9.34
N THR A 305 7.32 -10.17 9.46
CA THR A 305 7.71 -9.33 8.32
C THR A 305 9.05 -9.75 7.75
N ILE A 306 10.04 -10.03 8.60
CA ILE A 306 11.36 -10.53 8.17
C ILE A 306 11.22 -11.84 7.41
N ARG A 307 10.50 -12.80 7.98
CA ARG A 307 10.27 -14.11 7.32
C ARG A 307 9.63 -13.93 5.96
N SER A 308 8.53 -13.18 5.88
CA SER A 308 7.81 -12.97 4.62
C SER A 308 8.66 -12.27 3.56
N GLY A 309 9.47 -11.28 3.95
CA GLY A 309 10.39 -10.60 3.06
C GLY A 309 11.52 -11.52 2.58
N TRP A 310 12.13 -12.27 3.48
CA TRP A 310 13.21 -13.20 3.20
C TRP A 310 12.79 -14.31 2.22
N GLU A 311 11.69 -15.01 2.52
CA GLU A 311 11.13 -16.06 1.64
C GLU A 311 10.81 -15.50 0.25
N ARG A 312 10.30 -14.27 0.17
CA ARG A 312 10.02 -13.61 -1.10
C ARG A 312 11.28 -13.27 -1.89
N GLY A 313 12.35 -12.87 -1.20
CA GLY A 313 13.66 -12.62 -1.82
C GLY A 313 14.27 -13.89 -2.41
N LEU A 314 14.25 -14.98 -1.68
CA LEU A 314 14.73 -16.29 -2.16
C LEU A 314 13.94 -16.78 -3.38
N ALA A 315 12.62 -16.64 -3.39
CA ALA A 315 11.76 -17.05 -4.49
C ALA A 315 12.01 -16.26 -5.79
N GLY A 316 12.39 -14.99 -5.68
CA GLY A 316 12.70 -14.11 -6.83
C GLY A 316 13.94 -14.55 -7.61
N HIS A 317 14.86 -15.28 -6.99
CA HIS A 317 16.07 -15.76 -7.64
C HIS A 317 15.83 -17.01 -8.53
N GLY A 318 14.80 -17.82 -8.21
CA GLY A 318 14.46 -19.01 -8.99
C GLY A 318 13.72 -18.75 -10.31
N ALA A 319 13.15 -17.58 -10.50
CA ALA A 319 12.34 -17.24 -11.68
C ALA A 319 13.15 -16.61 -12.84
N GLY A 320 14.43 -16.31 -12.64
CA GLY A 320 15.32 -15.71 -13.64
C GLY A 320 16.32 -16.66 -14.29
N ALA A 321 16.28 -17.96 -13.97
CA ALA A 321 17.25 -18.96 -14.46
C ALA A 321 16.60 -20.09 -15.27
N ALA A 322 15.45 -19.82 -15.92
CA ALA A 322 14.79 -20.77 -16.84
C ALA A 322 14.59 -20.12 -18.21
#